data_66c8fac4910953e476f22102dc09b036
#
_entry.id   66c8fac4910953e476f22102dc09b036
#
_cell.length_a   1.000
_cell.length_b   1.000
_cell.length_c   1.000
_cell.angle_alpha   90.00
_cell.angle_beta   90.00
_cell.angle_gamma   90.00
#
_symmetry.space_group_name_H-M   'P 1'
#
loop_
_entity.id
_entity.type
_entity.pdbx_description
1 polymer ?
#
loop_
_entity_poly.entity_id
_entity_poly.type
_entity_poly.pdbx_seq_one_letter_code
_entity_poly.pdbx_strand_id
1 'polypeptide(L)'
;MKKLIYSLICAASALLVVSCMGVDNFDAPDCHFYGKIIDSTTGEGIVSDRGDCHIRIWEVSYKVNPGSQDLAIKEDGTFNNTKLFAGTYDMVPEGSWWPSDTIRMGIGSKTTQNFEVTPYLKLFDFKTKLEGTTLTMSCRLD
;
A
#
# COMPACT_ATOMS: atom_id res chain seq x y z
N MET A 1 -61.79 4.10 10.64
CA MET A 1 -60.58 4.28 11.46
C MET A 1 -59.46 3.26 11.08
N LYS A 2 -59.69 1.95 11.10
CA LYS A 2 -58.64 0.95 10.75
C LYS A 2 -58.00 1.15 9.36
N LYS A 3 -58.79 1.45 8.32
CA LYS A 3 -58.29 1.67 6.95
C LYS A 3 -57.36 2.90 6.84
N LEU A 4 -57.65 3.94 7.63
CA LEU A 4 -56.84 5.17 7.66
C LEU A 4 -55.48 4.92 8.33
N ILE A 5 -55.45 4.09 9.37
CA ILE A 5 -54.20 3.68 10.08
C ILE A 5 -53.31 2.85 9.16
N TYR A 6 -53.87 1.90 8.42
CA TYR A 6 -53.10 1.09 7.46
C TYR A 6 -52.52 1.94 6.32
N SER A 7 -53.27 2.92 5.82
CA SER A 7 -52.79 3.83 4.79
C SER A 7 -51.66 4.73 5.31
N LEU A 8 -51.72 5.20 6.56
CA LEU A 8 -50.64 5.98 7.18
C LEU A 8 -49.35 5.13 7.41
N ILE A 9 -49.52 3.89 7.84
CA ILE A 9 -48.39 2.96 8.04
C ILE A 9 -47.70 2.65 6.71
N CYS A 10 -48.47 2.38 5.64
CA CYS A 10 -47.90 2.16 4.31
C CYS A 10 -47.19 3.40 3.75
N ALA A 11 -47.71 4.60 3.98
CA ALA A 11 -47.06 5.83 3.55
C ALA A 11 -45.75 6.10 4.34
N ALA A 12 -45.77 5.84 5.65
CA ALA A 12 -44.58 5.99 6.48
C ALA A 12 -43.47 4.96 6.13
N SER A 13 -43.84 3.72 5.82
CA SER A 13 -42.86 2.70 5.39
C SER A 13 -42.27 2.97 4.00
N ALA A 14 -43.05 3.58 3.08
CA ALA A 14 -42.54 3.96 1.77
C ALA A 14 -41.52 5.12 1.85
N LEU A 15 -41.64 6.01 2.84
CA LEU A 15 -40.68 7.10 3.06
C LEU A 15 -39.32 6.60 3.65
N LEU A 16 -39.30 5.46 4.35
CA LEU A 16 -38.09 4.93 4.97
C LEU A 16 -37.17 4.22 3.98
N VAL A 17 -37.66 3.74 2.84
CA VAL A 17 -36.83 3.09 1.81
C VAL A 17 -36.11 4.06 0.88
N VAL A 18 -36.47 5.34 0.86
CA VAL A 18 -35.87 6.36 -0.02
C VAL A 18 -34.54 6.89 0.57
N SER A 19 -34.29 6.72 1.87
CA SER A 19 -33.09 7.26 2.52
C SER A 19 -31.81 6.48 2.26
N CYS A 20 -31.88 5.27 1.66
CA CYS A 20 -30.70 4.44 1.34
C CYS A 20 -30.25 4.54 -0.13
N MET A 21 -30.84 5.44 -0.93
CA MET A 21 -30.46 5.62 -2.33
C MET A 21 -29.47 6.77 -2.53
N GLY A 22 -28.56 6.99 -1.56
CA GLY A 22 -27.34 7.75 -1.82
C GLY A 22 -26.47 6.91 -2.74
N VAL A 23 -26.53 7.14 -4.04
CA VAL A 23 -25.60 6.53 -5.00
C VAL A 23 -24.25 7.15 -4.71
N ASP A 24 -23.30 6.32 -4.33
CA ASP A 24 -21.88 6.72 -4.30
C ASP A 24 -21.46 6.94 -5.76
N ASN A 25 -21.26 8.21 -6.13
CA ASN A 25 -20.85 8.62 -7.47
C ASN A 25 -19.34 8.71 -7.62
N PHE A 26 -18.55 8.20 -6.66
CA PHE A 26 -17.11 8.15 -6.83
C PHE A 26 -16.74 7.07 -7.84
N ASP A 27 -15.77 7.40 -8.70
CA ASP A 27 -15.15 6.42 -9.59
C ASP A 27 -14.55 5.28 -8.78
N ALA A 28 -14.57 4.07 -9.33
CA ALA A 28 -13.98 2.92 -8.65
C ALA A 28 -12.47 3.11 -8.45
N PRO A 29 -11.88 2.61 -7.34
CA PRO A 29 -10.44 2.62 -7.15
C PRO A 29 -9.80 1.61 -8.10
N ASP A 30 -9.45 2.03 -9.31
CA ASP A 30 -8.94 1.21 -10.41
C ASP A 30 -7.51 1.59 -10.85
N CYS A 31 -6.89 2.55 -10.17
CA CYS A 31 -5.52 2.93 -10.47
C CYS A 31 -4.53 1.82 -10.12
N HIS A 32 -3.57 1.60 -11.03
CA HIS A 32 -2.51 0.63 -10.89
C HIS A 32 -1.20 1.32 -10.55
N PHE A 33 -0.74 1.14 -9.32
CA PHE A 33 0.52 1.67 -8.81
C PHE A 33 1.48 0.54 -8.46
N TYR A 34 2.67 0.54 -9.09
CA TYR A 34 3.63 -0.55 -8.96
C TYR A 34 5.07 -0.05 -9.08
N GLY A 35 6.01 -0.86 -8.61
CA GLY A 35 7.44 -0.56 -8.69
C GLY A 35 8.27 -1.47 -7.80
N LYS A 36 9.45 -0.99 -7.41
CA LYS A 36 10.41 -1.71 -6.58
C LYS A 36 11.02 -0.80 -5.53
N ILE A 37 11.42 -1.41 -4.43
CA ILE A 37 12.38 -0.83 -3.48
C ILE A 37 13.77 -1.27 -3.92
N ILE A 38 14.68 -0.32 -4.09
CA ILE A 38 16.01 -0.52 -4.66
C ILE A 38 17.06 -0.07 -3.64
N ASP A 39 18.08 -0.89 -3.41
CA ASP A 39 19.26 -0.48 -2.66
C ASP A 39 20.02 0.59 -3.46
N SER A 40 20.14 1.78 -2.89
CA SER A 40 20.80 2.95 -3.51
C SER A 40 22.27 2.74 -3.85
N THR A 41 22.92 1.73 -3.25
CA THR A 41 24.36 1.42 -3.49
C THR A 41 24.57 0.35 -4.55
N THR A 42 23.68 -0.62 -4.66
CA THR A 42 23.84 -1.73 -5.61
C THR A 42 22.96 -1.57 -6.85
N GLY A 43 21.87 -0.80 -6.75
CA GLY A 43 20.84 -0.70 -7.79
C GLY A 43 19.94 -1.94 -7.87
N GLU A 44 20.10 -2.90 -6.97
CA GLU A 44 19.32 -4.13 -6.95
C GLU A 44 18.08 -4.00 -6.05
N GLY A 45 17.06 -4.81 -6.31
CA GLY A 45 15.87 -4.88 -5.45
C GLY A 45 16.23 -5.38 -4.04
N ILE A 46 15.66 -4.73 -3.02
CA ILE A 46 15.84 -5.16 -1.64
C ILE A 46 14.99 -6.39 -1.38
N VAL A 47 15.63 -7.45 -0.88
CA VAL A 47 14.92 -8.60 -0.32
C VAL A 47 14.44 -8.23 1.07
N SER A 48 13.14 -8.30 1.31
CA SER A 48 12.51 -7.90 2.55
C SER A 48 11.64 -9.01 3.12
N ASP A 49 11.40 -8.97 4.43
CA ASP A 49 10.38 -9.83 5.03
C ASP A 49 8.98 -9.29 4.74
N ARG A 50 8.04 -10.20 4.59
CA ARG A 50 6.65 -9.86 4.32
C ARG A 50 5.99 -9.34 5.60
N GLY A 51 5.54 -8.09 5.57
CA GLY A 51 4.80 -7.46 6.66
C GLY A 51 5.55 -6.36 7.40
N ASP A 52 6.88 -6.44 7.50
CA ASP A 52 7.68 -5.42 8.18
C ASP A 52 8.02 -4.24 7.26
N CYS A 53 8.01 -4.46 5.94
CA CYS A 53 8.30 -3.45 4.94
C CYS A 53 7.04 -3.07 4.15
N HIS A 54 6.79 -1.78 4.03
CA HIS A 54 5.63 -1.25 3.33
C HIS A 54 5.89 0.16 2.79
N ILE A 55 5.04 0.62 1.89
CA ILE A 55 5.01 2.02 1.49
C ILE A 55 3.81 2.63 2.18
N ARG A 56 4.06 3.56 3.12
CA ARG A 56 3.00 4.33 3.75
C ARG A 56 2.60 5.48 2.87
N ILE A 57 1.31 5.59 2.59
CA ILE A 57 0.76 6.62 1.71
C ILE A 57 -0.36 7.40 2.39
N TRP A 58 -0.49 8.67 2.02
CA TRP A 58 -1.58 9.55 2.41
C TRP A 58 -2.14 10.21 1.15
N GLU A 59 -3.43 10.09 0.92
CA GLU A 59 -4.08 10.81 -0.16
C GLU A 59 -4.29 12.28 0.24
N VAL A 60 -3.60 13.18 -0.43
CA VAL A 60 -3.62 14.63 -0.12
C VAL A 60 -4.42 15.45 -1.12
N SER A 61 -5.22 14.81 -1.95
CA SER A 61 -6.13 15.47 -2.92
C SER A 61 -7.23 16.26 -2.23
N TYR A 62 -7.60 15.88 -1.01
CA TYR A 62 -8.67 16.48 -0.24
C TYR A 62 -8.13 17.37 0.88
N LYS A 63 -8.94 18.38 1.27
CA LYS A 63 -8.57 19.35 2.32
C LYS A 63 -8.59 18.77 3.75
N VAL A 64 -9.18 17.61 3.93
CA VAL A 64 -9.26 16.91 5.22
C VAL A 64 -8.02 16.05 5.38
N ASN A 65 -7.45 16.04 6.59
CA ASN A 65 -6.24 15.26 6.89
C ASN A 65 -6.53 13.76 6.70
N PRO A 66 -5.99 13.09 5.68
CA PRO A 66 -6.33 11.71 5.36
C PRO A 66 -5.65 10.76 6.34
N GLY A 67 -6.28 9.62 6.60
CA GLY A 67 -5.63 8.49 7.24
C GLY A 67 -4.55 7.89 6.33
N SER A 68 -3.50 7.32 6.93
CA SER A 68 -2.49 6.58 6.17
C SER A 68 -3.03 5.23 5.71
N GLN A 69 -2.49 4.75 4.59
CA GLN A 69 -2.64 3.39 4.09
C GLN A 69 -1.26 2.79 3.88
N ASP A 70 -1.11 1.51 4.21
CA ASP A 70 0.15 0.81 4.03
C ASP A 70 0.04 -0.14 2.82
N LEU A 71 0.88 0.08 1.82
CA LEU A 71 1.00 -0.77 0.64
C LEU A 71 2.05 -1.84 0.90
N ALA A 72 1.64 -3.10 0.85
CA ALA A 72 2.54 -4.22 1.08
C ALA A 72 3.63 -4.32 0.01
N ILE A 73 4.85 -4.58 0.46
CA ILE A 73 6.00 -4.92 -0.38
C ILE A 73 6.16 -6.45 -0.34
N LYS A 74 6.48 -7.05 -1.49
CA LYS A 74 6.78 -8.47 -1.60
C LYS A 74 8.22 -8.76 -1.20
N GLU A 75 8.52 -10.03 -0.95
CA GLU A 75 9.85 -10.50 -0.53
C GLU A 75 10.98 -10.15 -1.52
N ASP A 76 10.66 -9.96 -2.81
CA ASP A 76 11.59 -9.54 -3.86
C ASP A 76 11.73 -8.02 -4.00
N GLY A 77 11.19 -7.26 -3.05
CA GLY A 77 11.19 -5.79 -3.05
C GLY A 77 10.19 -5.17 -4.01
N THR A 78 9.40 -5.95 -4.75
CA THR A 78 8.38 -5.38 -5.64
C THR A 78 7.09 -5.07 -4.89
N PHE A 79 6.36 -4.06 -5.37
CA PHE A 79 5.01 -3.79 -4.91
C PHE A 79 4.07 -3.60 -6.10
N ASN A 80 2.78 -3.87 -5.87
CA ASN A 80 1.76 -3.75 -6.88
C ASN A 80 0.39 -3.57 -6.21
N ASN A 81 -0.20 -2.41 -6.36
CA ASN A 81 -1.54 -2.11 -5.89
C ASN A 81 -2.43 -1.69 -7.08
N THR A 82 -3.60 -2.28 -7.19
CA THR A 82 -4.58 -2.04 -8.27
C THR A 82 -5.89 -1.46 -7.75
N LYS A 83 -5.89 -0.92 -6.52
CA LYS A 83 -7.08 -0.48 -5.80
C LYS A 83 -6.89 0.89 -5.16
N LEU A 84 -6.19 1.80 -5.84
CA LEU A 84 -6.08 3.19 -5.44
C LEU A 84 -7.01 4.05 -6.28
N PHE A 85 -7.44 5.15 -5.70
CA PHE A 85 -8.11 6.22 -6.43
C PHE A 85 -7.08 7.08 -7.19
N ALA A 86 -7.49 7.69 -8.28
CA ALA A 86 -6.69 8.72 -8.92
C ALA A 86 -6.59 9.94 -8.00
N GLY A 87 -5.38 10.44 -7.75
CA GLY A 87 -5.17 11.54 -6.83
C GLY A 87 -3.71 11.89 -6.59
N THR A 88 -3.48 12.83 -5.70
CA THR A 88 -2.14 13.20 -5.22
C THR A 88 -1.88 12.52 -3.89
N TYR A 89 -0.73 11.89 -3.78
CA TYR A 89 -0.32 11.13 -2.60
C TYR A 89 1.03 11.60 -2.09
N ASP A 90 1.14 11.71 -0.76
CA ASP A 90 2.41 11.70 -0.05
C ASP A 90 2.75 10.25 0.29
N MET A 91 3.99 9.83 0.09
CA MET A 91 4.40 8.46 0.30
C MET A 91 5.82 8.35 0.84
N VAL A 92 6.00 7.36 1.74
CA VAL A 92 7.28 7.06 2.39
C VAL A 92 7.46 5.54 2.40
N PRO A 93 8.56 5.01 1.85
CA PRO A 93 8.91 3.61 2.06
C PRO A 93 9.46 3.42 3.48
N GLU A 94 8.85 2.50 4.24
CA GLU A 94 9.24 2.16 5.60
C GLU A 94 9.65 0.70 5.70
N GLY A 95 10.77 0.42 6.41
CA GLY A 95 11.31 -0.92 6.54
C GLY A 95 12.69 -0.96 7.17
N SER A 96 13.48 -1.98 6.86
CA SER A 96 14.81 -2.21 7.41
C SER A 96 15.91 -1.36 6.71
N TRP A 97 15.65 -0.07 6.53
CA TRP A 97 16.54 0.93 5.94
C TRP A 97 16.43 2.27 6.63
N TRP A 98 17.40 3.15 6.36
CA TRP A 98 17.39 4.52 6.90
C TRP A 98 16.15 5.28 6.41
N PRO A 99 15.54 6.12 7.28
CA PRO A 99 14.36 6.90 6.91
C PRO A 99 14.56 7.65 5.61
N SER A 100 13.58 7.57 4.73
CA SER A 100 13.55 8.27 3.45
C SER A 100 12.69 9.52 3.54
N ASP A 101 12.96 10.49 2.68
CA ASP A 101 12.11 11.67 2.54
C ASP A 101 10.73 11.31 1.99
N THR A 102 9.74 12.12 2.33
CA THR A 102 8.40 12.01 1.76
C THR A 102 8.41 12.44 0.30
N ILE A 103 7.89 11.56 -0.56
CA ILE A 103 7.71 11.84 -1.98
C ILE A 103 6.25 12.20 -2.23
N ARG A 104 6.00 13.36 -2.85
CA ARG A 104 4.67 13.75 -3.31
C ARG A 104 4.54 13.53 -4.80
N MET A 105 3.53 12.74 -5.22
CA MET A 105 3.27 12.47 -6.64
C MET A 105 1.79 12.20 -6.92
N GLY A 106 1.41 12.37 -8.20
CA GLY A 106 0.10 11.97 -8.70
C GLY A 106 0.05 10.49 -9.06
N ILE A 107 -1.02 9.81 -8.65
CA ILE A 107 -1.34 8.45 -9.11
C ILE A 107 -2.51 8.55 -10.09
N GLY A 108 -2.34 7.96 -11.27
CA GLY A 108 -3.36 7.84 -12.32
C GLY A 108 -3.64 6.37 -12.63
N SER A 109 -4.27 6.13 -13.80
CA SER A 109 -4.70 4.78 -14.20
C SER A 109 -3.57 3.74 -14.19
N LYS A 110 -2.34 4.18 -14.53
CA LYS A 110 -1.14 3.34 -14.47
C LYS A 110 0.07 4.19 -14.13
N THR A 111 0.63 3.98 -12.94
CA THR A 111 1.76 4.75 -12.41
C THR A 111 2.82 3.80 -11.89
N THR A 112 4.08 4.07 -12.22
CA THR A 112 5.22 3.33 -11.70
C THR A 112 6.16 4.25 -10.94
N GLN A 113 6.71 3.75 -9.83
CA GLN A 113 7.71 4.46 -9.01
C GLN A 113 8.67 3.44 -8.39
N ASN A 114 9.95 3.67 -8.52
CA ASN A 114 10.95 2.97 -7.72
C ASN A 114 11.39 3.87 -6.56
N PHE A 115 11.60 3.27 -5.38
CA PHE A 115 12.11 3.97 -4.21
C PHE A 115 13.52 3.49 -3.93
N GLU A 116 14.47 4.42 -3.94
CA GLU A 116 15.84 4.13 -3.55
C GLU A 116 16.00 4.32 -2.04
N VAL A 117 16.52 3.30 -1.37
CA VAL A 117 16.69 3.29 0.07
C VAL A 117 18.08 2.74 0.43
N THR A 118 18.58 3.09 1.62
CA THR A 118 19.86 2.58 2.13
C THR A 118 19.60 1.60 3.27
N PRO A 119 19.80 0.29 3.08
CA PRO A 119 19.60 -0.70 4.13
C PRO A 119 20.45 -0.44 5.38
N TYR A 120 19.92 -0.80 6.56
CA TYR A 120 20.71 -0.75 7.81
C TYR A 120 21.86 -1.75 7.84
N LEU A 121 21.70 -2.86 7.15
CA LEU A 121 22.64 -3.96 7.14
C LEU A 121 22.75 -4.55 5.74
N LYS A 122 23.98 -4.81 5.31
CA LYS A 122 24.26 -5.48 4.04
C LYS A 122 25.04 -6.76 4.28
N LEU A 123 24.64 -7.83 3.59
CA LEU A 123 25.31 -9.11 3.58
C LEU A 123 26.13 -9.26 2.30
N PHE A 124 27.43 -9.43 2.44
CA PHE A 124 28.34 -9.67 1.33
C PHE A 124 28.99 -11.04 1.44
N ASP A 125 29.44 -11.57 0.32
CA ASP A 125 30.22 -12.80 0.25
C ASP A 125 29.55 -14.00 0.95
N PHE A 126 28.22 -14.10 0.84
CA PHE A 126 27.48 -15.20 1.43
C PHE A 126 27.89 -16.53 0.80
N LYS A 127 28.43 -17.42 1.61
CA LYS A 127 28.89 -18.75 1.20
C LYS A 127 28.29 -19.83 2.07
N THR A 128 27.95 -20.93 1.43
CA THR A 128 27.43 -22.13 2.12
C THR A 128 28.28 -23.34 1.74
N LYS A 129 28.55 -24.20 2.71
CA LYS A 129 29.23 -25.49 2.51
C LYS A 129 28.51 -26.57 3.32
N LEU A 130 28.15 -27.66 2.66
CA LEU A 130 27.56 -28.82 3.30
C LEU A 130 28.57 -29.97 3.30
N GLU A 131 28.92 -30.45 4.49
CA GLU A 131 29.81 -31.62 4.68
C GLU A 131 29.09 -32.64 5.55
N GLY A 132 28.66 -33.74 4.95
CA GLY A 132 27.83 -34.75 5.62
C GLY A 132 26.49 -34.10 6.06
N THR A 133 26.29 -34.01 7.38
CA THR A 133 25.11 -33.38 8.00
C THR A 133 25.38 -31.95 8.52
N THR A 134 26.61 -31.44 8.33
CA THR A 134 27.01 -30.12 8.84
C THR A 134 26.94 -29.09 7.74
N LEU A 135 26.08 -28.07 7.93
CA LEU A 135 25.99 -26.89 7.08
C LEU A 135 26.79 -25.74 7.70
N THR A 136 27.82 -25.29 7.00
CA THR A 136 28.57 -24.08 7.37
C THR A 136 28.14 -22.92 6.51
N MET A 137 27.82 -21.78 7.14
CA MET A 137 27.50 -20.53 6.46
C MET A 137 28.46 -19.44 6.90
N SER A 138 28.91 -18.61 5.97
CA SER A 138 29.73 -17.45 6.24
C SER A 138 29.31 -16.26 5.37
N CYS A 139 29.39 -15.05 5.92
CA CYS A 139 29.15 -13.81 5.22
C CYS A 139 29.99 -12.69 5.82
N ARG A 140 30.10 -11.59 5.10
CA ARG A 140 30.60 -10.31 5.60
C ARG A 140 29.41 -9.38 5.80
N LEU A 141 29.41 -8.64 6.89
CA LEU A 141 28.43 -7.61 7.22
C LEU A 141 29.05 -6.22 7.00
N ASP A 142 28.24 -5.28 6.51
CA ASP A 142 28.58 -3.86 6.40
C ASP A 142 27.36 -3.01 6.79
#